data_e59b174dd3b16edfb03e0a52355470f4
#
_entry.id   e59b174dd3b16edfb03e0a52355470f4
#
_cell.length_a   1.000
_cell.length_b   1.000
_cell.length_c   1.000
_cell.angle_alpha   90.00
_cell.angle_beta   90.00
_cell.angle_gamma   90.00
#
_symmetry.space_group_name_H-M   'P 1'
#
loop_
_entity.id
_entity.type
_entity.pdbx_description
1 polymer ?
#
loop_
_entity_poly.entity_id
_entity_poly.type
_entity_poly.pdbx_seq_one_letter_code
_entity_poly.pdbx_strand_id
1 'polypeptide(L)'
;MLVQDSQTTKLDRHLFNEAYLMHTSTSPQYSIIASCDVAAAMMEPPGGTALVEESILEALDFRRAMRQVEEEFGKNDWWFKVWGPEKLTDEGIGRAEDWIIRSDSKSKKGSKWHGFGQLADGFNMLDPIKSTIVTPGLSLDGKFDKTGIPASIVTKYLAEHGVVVEKTGLYLSL
;
A
#
# COMPACT_ATOMS: atom_id res chain seq x y z
N MET A 1 -11.64 19.23 5.68
CA MET A 1 -10.44 19.44 4.86
C MET A 1 -9.60 20.52 5.52
N LEU A 2 -8.31 20.29 5.71
CA LEU A 2 -7.37 21.29 6.24
C LEU A 2 -6.57 21.87 5.07
N VAL A 3 -6.44 23.20 5.04
CA VAL A 3 -5.67 23.90 4.01
C VAL A 3 -4.69 24.84 4.71
N GLN A 4 -3.45 24.79 4.28
CA GLN A 4 -2.39 25.59 4.84
C GLN A 4 -1.71 26.39 3.72
N ASP A 5 -1.60 27.71 3.90
CA ASP A 5 -0.78 28.56 3.05
C ASP A 5 0.71 28.21 3.24
N SER A 6 1.46 28.15 2.15
CA SER A 6 2.91 28.09 2.24
C SER A 6 3.50 29.49 2.42
N GLN A 7 4.76 29.56 2.84
CA GLN A 7 5.45 30.85 2.95
C GLN A 7 5.66 31.56 1.58
N THR A 8 5.73 30.75 0.52
CA THR A 8 6.00 31.21 -0.85
C THR A 8 4.75 31.35 -1.72
N THR A 9 3.68 30.62 -1.38
CA THR A 9 2.46 30.61 -2.17
C THR A 9 1.25 30.75 -1.25
N LYS A 10 0.55 31.86 -1.41
CA LYS A 10 -0.70 32.11 -0.70
C LYS A 10 -1.87 31.70 -1.59
N LEU A 11 -2.84 31.04 -1.00
CA LEU A 11 -4.09 30.68 -1.67
C LEU A 11 -5.04 31.86 -1.63
N ASP A 12 -5.60 32.19 -2.79
CA ASP A 12 -6.74 33.09 -2.84
C ASP A 12 -7.95 32.41 -2.20
N ARG A 13 -8.43 32.95 -1.10
CA ARG A 13 -9.54 32.37 -0.32
C ARG A 13 -10.85 32.28 -1.10
N HIS A 14 -11.10 33.24 -1.98
CA HIS A 14 -12.32 33.25 -2.78
C HIS A 14 -12.28 32.16 -3.84
N LEU A 15 -11.23 32.09 -4.62
CA LEU A 15 -11.02 31.03 -5.62
C LEU A 15 -11.01 29.66 -4.97
N PHE A 16 -10.37 29.52 -3.81
CA PHE A 16 -10.37 28.26 -3.08
C PHE A 16 -11.78 27.87 -2.62
N ASN A 17 -12.55 28.81 -2.05
CA ASN A 17 -13.90 28.53 -1.60
C ASN A 17 -14.83 28.18 -2.75
N GLU A 18 -14.71 28.83 -3.90
CA GLU A 18 -15.46 28.50 -5.11
C GLU A 18 -15.13 27.09 -5.61
N ALA A 19 -13.85 26.77 -5.73
CA ALA A 19 -13.39 25.44 -6.11
C ALA A 19 -13.88 24.36 -5.11
N TYR A 20 -13.83 24.65 -3.82
CA TYR A 20 -14.34 23.77 -2.78
C TYR A 20 -15.84 23.51 -2.93
N LEU A 21 -16.65 24.55 -3.10
CA LEU A 21 -18.10 24.43 -3.27
C LEU A 21 -18.50 23.66 -4.54
N MET A 22 -17.71 23.77 -5.61
CA MET A 22 -17.94 23.02 -6.83
C MET A 22 -17.73 21.50 -6.66
N HIS A 23 -16.94 21.07 -5.69
CA HIS A 23 -16.57 19.66 -5.47
C HIS A 23 -17.21 19.04 -4.24
N THR A 24 -17.96 19.81 -3.45
CA THR A 24 -18.64 19.32 -2.25
C THR A 24 -20.12 19.06 -2.50
N SER A 25 -20.68 18.12 -1.75
CA SER A 25 -22.12 17.94 -1.68
C SER A 25 -22.78 19.13 -0.97
N THR A 26 -23.92 19.59 -1.48
CA THR A 26 -24.73 20.63 -0.84
C THR A 26 -25.61 20.09 0.30
N SER A 27 -25.73 18.76 0.40
CA SER A 27 -26.57 18.09 1.39
C SER A 27 -25.71 17.36 2.44
N PRO A 28 -25.62 17.86 3.67
CA PRO A 28 -24.88 17.18 4.72
C PRO A 28 -25.58 15.85 5.07
N GLN A 29 -24.81 14.77 5.05
CA GLN A 29 -25.27 13.46 5.51
C GLN A 29 -24.78 13.21 6.93
N TYR A 30 -25.69 13.29 7.89
CA TYR A 30 -25.34 13.11 9.31
C TYR A 30 -24.77 11.74 9.63
N SER A 31 -25.18 10.68 8.92
CA SER A 31 -24.60 9.35 9.07
C SER A 31 -23.11 9.31 8.72
N ILE A 32 -22.68 10.02 7.67
CA ILE A 32 -21.27 10.14 7.29
C ILE A 32 -20.51 10.96 8.34
N ILE A 33 -21.08 12.06 8.80
CA ILE A 33 -20.46 12.90 9.84
C ILE A 33 -20.29 12.08 11.13
N ALA A 34 -21.32 11.37 11.55
CA ALA A 34 -21.26 10.51 12.73
C ALA A 34 -20.24 9.37 12.57
N SER A 35 -20.12 8.77 11.37
CA SER A 35 -19.12 7.75 11.13
C SER A 35 -17.67 8.26 11.22
N CYS A 36 -17.43 9.50 10.79
CA CYS A 36 -16.14 10.15 10.97
C CYS A 36 -15.80 10.40 12.45
N ASP A 37 -16.78 10.84 13.22
CA ASP A 37 -16.62 11.09 14.66
C ASP A 37 -16.36 9.79 15.43
N VAL A 38 -17.13 8.74 15.15
CA VAL A 38 -16.90 7.40 15.71
C VAL A 38 -15.53 6.86 15.31
N ALA A 39 -15.14 6.96 14.03
CA ALA A 39 -13.84 6.51 13.57
C ALA A 39 -12.68 7.25 14.28
N ALA A 40 -12.82 8.57 14.47
CA ALA A 40 -11.84 9.35 15.23
C ALA A 40 -11.72 8.87 16.68
N ALA A 41 -12.85 8.63 17.35
CA ALA A 41 -12.86 8.09 18.72
C ALA A 41 -12.26 6.68 18.80
N MET A 42 -12.52 5.82 17.82
CA MET A 42 -11.93 4.47 17.75
C MET A 42 -10.40 4.51 17.60
N MET A 43 -9.87 5.54 16.96
CA MET A 43 -8.42 5.69 16.75
C MET A 43 -7.70 6.35 17.92
N GLU A 44 -8.41 6.76 18.98
CA GLU A 44 -7.78 7.28 20.19
C GLU A 44 -7.03 6.19 20.97
N PRO A 45 -5.83 6.51 21.54
CA PRO A 45 -5.11 5.58 22.39
C PRO A 45 -5.89 5.25 23.67
N PRO A 46 -5.76 3.99 24.22
CA PRO A 46 -4.91 2.91 23.71
C PRO A 46 -5.55 2.04 22.63
N GLY A 47 -6.85 2.14 22.41
CA GLY A 47 -7.61 1.25 21.53
C GLY A 47 -7.16 1.35 20.08
N GLY A 48 -7.03 2.56 19.55
CA GLY A 48 -6.61 2.79 18.17
C GLY A 48 -5.19 2.29 17.90
N THR A 49 -4.28 2.48 18.87
CA THR A 49 -2.91 1.94 18.76
C THR A 49 -2.95 0.42 18.65
N ALA A 50 -3.71 -0.26 19.50
CA ALA A 50 -3.82 -1.72 19.49
C ALA A 50 -4.39 -2.25 18.16
N LEU A 51 -5.43 -1.61 17.62
CA LEU A 51 -6.03 -1.97 16.34
C LEU A 51 -5.03 -1.87 15.17
N VAL A 52 -4.25 -0.79 15.16
CA VAL A 52 -3.23 -0.58 14.10
C VAL A 52 -2.11 -1.59 14.22
N GLU A 53 -1.61 -1.83 15.43
CA GLU A 53 -0.54 -2.80 15.70
C GLU A 53 -0.98 -4.22 15.30
N GLU A 54 -2.19 -4.64 15.66
CA GLU A 54 -2.76 -5.94 15.28
C GLU A 54 -2.81 -6.08 13.74
N SER A 55 -3.34 -5.08 13.06
CA SER A 55 -3.42 -5.09 11.59
C SER A 55 -2.05 -5.17 10.91
N ILE A 56 -1.04 -4.49 11.47
CA ILE A 56 0.34 -4.58 10.97
C ILE A 56 0.93 -5.98 11.20
N LEU A 57 0.71 -6.56 12.39
CA LEU A 57 1.20 -7.90 12.71
C LEU A 57 0.59 -8.97 11.79
N GLU A 58 -0.73 -8.93 11.56
CA GLU A 58 -1.40 -9.83 10.62
C GLU A 58 -0.84 -9.72 9.20
N ALA A 59 -0.62 -8.50 8.72
CA ALA A 59 -0.04 -8.28 7.39
C ALA A 59 1.41 -8.78 7.30
N LEU A 60 2.20 -8.66 8.38
CA LEU A 60 3.56 -9.19 8.44
C LEU A 60 3.56 -10.72 8.45
N ASP A 61 2.67 -11.34 9.21
CA ASP A 61 2.53 -12.80 9.26
C ASP A 61 2.10 -13.37 7.91
N PHE A 62 1.18 -12.70 7.23
CA PHE A 62 0.82 -13.06 5.86
C PHE A 62 2.04 -12.99 4.92
N ARG A 63 2.86 -11.93 5.01
CA ARG A 63 4.08 -11.79 4.19
C ARG A 63 5.09 -12.91 4.48
N ARG A 64 5.26 -13.29 5.75
CA ARG A 64 6.14 -14.40 6.15
C ARG A 64 5.65 -15.72 5.58
N ALA A 65 4.35 -16.01 5.73
CA ALA A 65 3.74 -17.22 5.18
C ALA A 65 3.91 -17.30 3.66
N MET A 66 3.68 -16.21 2.95
CA MET A 66 3.86 -16.15 1.50
C MET A 66 5.30 -16.40 1.07
N ARG A 67 6.30 -15.90 1.83
CA ARG A 67 7.71 -16.19 1.56
C ARG A 67 8.07 -17.66 1.77
N GLN A 68 7.55 -18.27 2.84
CA GLN A 68 7.75 -19.71 3.07
C GLN A 68 7.19 -20.54 1.91
N VAL A 69 6.00 -20.19 1.43
CA VAL A 69 5.38 -20.84 0.26
C VAL A 69 6.23 -20.60 -1.01
N GLU A 70 6.75 -19.40 -1.20
CA GLU A 70 7.64 -19.08 -2.32
C GLU A 70 8.93 -19.93 -2.26
N GLU A 71 9.55 -20.08 -1.09
CA GLU A 71 10.75 -20.90 -0.89
C GLU A 71 10.47 -22.39 -1.19
N GLU A 72 9.29 -22.90 -0.83
CA GLU A 72 8.90 -24.27 -1.03
C GLU A 72 8.54 -24.58 -2.51
N PHE A 73 7.76 -23.72 -3.14
CA PHE A 73 7.18 -23.97 -4.46
C PHE A 73 7.79 -23.14 -5.58
N GLY A 74 8.52 -22.06 -5.27
CA GLY A 74 9.14 -21.18 -6.25
C GLY A 74 10.29 -21.84 -6.98
N LYS A 75 10.05 -22.32 -8.21
CA LYS A 75 11.09 -22.86 -9.09
C LYS A 75 11.42 -21.85 -10.19
N ASN A 76 12.71 -21.54 -10.36
CA ASN A 76 13.18 -20.60 -11.39
C ASN A 76 12.51 -19.21 -11.31
N ASP A 77 12.33 -18.71 -10.10
CA ASP A 77 11.62 -17.45 -9.84
C ASP A 77 10.17 -17.39 -10.35
N TRP A 78 9.58 -18.53 -10.67
CA TRP A 78 8.20 -18.61 -11.14
C TRP A 78 7.24 -19.04 -10.03
N TRP A 79 6.73 -18.07 -9.27
CA TRP A 79 5.71 -18.23 -8.24
C TRP A 79 5.12 -16.87 -7.86
N PHE A 80 4.13 -16.89 -7.00
CA PHE A 80 3.59 -15.67 -6.38
C PHE A 80 4.62 -15.11 -5.39
N LYS A 81 4.81 -13.79 -5.44
CA LYS A 81 5.74 -13.08 -4.55
C LYS A 81 5.02 -11.95 -3.86
N VAL A 82 5.36 -11.70 -2.61
CA VAL A 82 4.91 -10.48 -1.93
C VAL A 82 5.90 -9.36 -2.22
N TRP A 83 5.36 -8.27 -2.76
CA TRP A 83 6.14 -7.06 -2.99
C TRP A 83 6.39 -6.32 -1.68
N GLY A 84 7.62 -5.98 -1.38
CA GLY A 84 8.00 -5.30 -0.16
C GLY A 84 9.51 -5.35 0.09
N PRO A 85 9.96 -4.91 1.28
CA PRO A 85 11.37 -4.98 1.68
C PRO A 85 11.91 -6.40 1.59
N GLU A 86 13.17 -6.56 1.15
CA GLU A 86 13.82 -7.88 1.00
C GLU A 86 13.94 -8.62 2.34
N LYS A 87 14.09 -7.87 3.45
CA LYS A 87 14.20 -8.43 4.79
C LYS A 87 13.02 -7.99 5.63
N LEU A 88 12.22 -8.96 6.04
CA LEU A 88 11.31 -8.79 7.16
C LEU A 88 12.06 -9.21 8.42
N THR A 89 12.07 -8.36 9.44
CA THR A 89 12.65 -8.72 10.73
C THR A 89 11.75 -9.75 11.41
N ASP A 90 12.35 -10.75 12.06
CA ASP A 90 11.62 -11.75 12.84
C ASP A 90 11.08 -11.18 14.16
N GLU A 91 11.48 -9.95 14.50
CA GLU A 91 11.20 -9.28 15.77
C GLU A 91 9.98 -8.34 15.69
N GLY A 92 8.82 -8.84 15.22
CA GLY A 92 7.56 -8.07 15.27
C GLY A 92 7.44 -6.99 14.18
N ILE A 93 6.84 -5.85 14.52
CA ILE A 93 6.70 -4.71 13.61
C ILE A 93 8.10 -4.21 13.28
N GLY A 94 8.55 -4.43 12.06
CA GLY A 94 9.82 -3.89 11.57
C GLY A 94 9.86 -2.37 11.81
N ARG A 95 11.05 -1.81 12.01
CA ARG A 95 11.16 -0.37 12.21
C ARG A 95 10.49 0.35 11.07
N ALA A 96 9.81 1.45 11.36
CA ALA A 96 9.22 2.31 10.32
C ALA A 96 10.25 2.65 9.21
N GLU A 97 11.52 2.72 9.55
CA GLU A 97 12.65 2.97 8.64
C GLU A 97 12.83 1.90 7.57
N ASP A 98 12.48 0.63 7.86
CA ASP A 98 12.59 -0.48 6.91
C ASP A 98 11.55 -0.40 5.80
N TRP A 99 10.46 0.33 6.04
CA TRP A 99 9.36 0.55 5.10
C TRP A 99 9.50 1.84 4.30
N ILE A 100 10.48 2.69 4.63
CA ILE A 100 10.76 3.93 3.89
C ILE A 100 11.32 3.55 2.52
N ILE A 101 10.66 4.06 1.48
CA ILE A 101 11.13 3.93 0.12
C ILE A 101 12.24 4.96 -0.09
N ARG A 102 13.48 4.48 -0.18
CA ARG A 102 14.66 5.32 -0.39
C ARG A 102 15.12 5.25 -1.82
N SER A 103 15.57 6.37 -2.36
CA SER A 103 16.23 6.36 -3.64
C SER A 103 17.58 5.64 -3.50
N ASP A 104 17.84 4.68 -4.36
CA ASP A 104 19.17 4.09 -4.47
C ASP A 104 20.06 5.06 -5.29
N SER A 105 20.78 5.93 -4.59
CA SER A 105 21.67 6.93 -5.20
C SER A 105 22.78 6.32 -6.05
N LYS A 106 23.05 5.02 -5.92
CA LYS A 106 24.08 4.29 -6.67
C LYS A 106 23.54 3.51 -7.87
N SER A 107 22.23 3.34 -7.97
CA SER A 107 21.60 2.62 -9.07
C SER A 107 20.75 3.54 -9.93
N LYS A 108 21.15 3.73 -11.18
CA LYS A 108 20.30 4.41 -12.19
C LYS A 108 18.99 3.65 -12.48
N LYS A 109 18.83 2.44 -11.95
CA LYS A 109 17.69 1.53 -12.19
C LYS A 109 16.68 1.48 -11.04
N GLY A 110 16.85 2.27 -9.98
CA GLY A 110 16.02 2.18 -8.78
C GLY A 110 16.46 1.06 -7.82
N SER A 111 15.83 0.99 -6.66
CA SER A 111 16.07 -0.11 -5.71
C SER A 111 15.48 -1.42 -6.23
N LYS A 112 16.15 -2.53 -5.87
CA LYS A 112 15.75 -3.86 -6.36
C LYS A 112 14.33 -4.26 -5.98
N TRP A 113 13.80 -3.77 -4.85
CA TRP A 113 12.51 -4.21 -4.37
C TRP A 113 11.34 -3.30 -4.76
N HIS A 114 11.55 -2.02 -5.03
CA HIS A 114 10.43 -1.11 -5.37
C HIS A 114 10.48 -0.55 -6.80
N GLY A 115 11.62 -0.61 -7.47
CA GLY A 115 11.75 -0.16 -8.87
C GLY A 115 11.57 1.35 -9.11
N PHE A 116 11.27 2.15 -8.10
CA PHE A 116 11.15 3.59 -8.24
C PHE A 116 12.53 4.24 -8.43
N GLY A 117 12.59 5.21 -9.33
CA GLY A 117 13.81 5.97 -9.61
C GLY A 117 14.17 6.93 -8.48
N GLN A 118 14.35 8.20 -8.83
CA GLN A 118 14.69 9.25 -7.85
C GLN A 118 13.46 9.63 -7.03
N LEU A 119 13.52 9.36 -5.74
CA LEU A 119 12.54 9.78 -4.74
C LEU A 119 13.21 10.65 -3.69
N ALA A 120 12.49 11.60 -3.11
CA ALA A 120 12.97 12.34 -1.96
C ALA A 120 13.11 11.38 -0.76
N ASP A 121 14.30 11.37 -0.14
CA ASP A 121 14.59 10.49 0.99
C ASP A 121 13.67 10.80 2.18
N GLY A 122 13.11 9.75 2.77
CA GLY A 122 12.26 9.85 3.95
C GLY A 122 10.86 10.41 3.71
N PHE A 123 10.49 10.67 2.45
CA PHE A 123 9.18 11.23 2.12
C PHE A 123 8.12 10.16 1.79
N ASN A 124 8.54 9.03 1.26
CA ASN A 124 7.65 7.95 0.87
C ASN A 124 7.88 6.72 1.73
N MET A 125 6.80 6.09 2.15
CA MET A 125 6.81 4.86 2.92
C MET A 125 5.80 3.89 2.33
N LEU A 126 6.16 2.61 2.29
CA LEU A 126 5.21 1.55 1.97
C LEU A 126 4.29 1.36 3.18
N ASP A 127 2.99 1.29 2.92
CA ASP A 127 2.02 0.93 3.95
C ASP A 127 2.21 -0.54 4.37
N PRO A 128 2.58 -0.82 5.62
CA PRO A 128 2.83 -2.18 6.07
C PRO A 128 1.58 -3.06 6.11
N ILE A 129 0.40 -2.47 6.25
CA ILE A 129 -0.89 -3.19 6.30
C ILE A 129 -1.27 -3.72 4.91
N LYS A 130 -0.95 -2.98 3.85
CA LYS A 130 -1.29 -3.38 2.49
C LYS A 130 -0.30 -4.38 1.92
N SER A 131 -0.75 -5.59 1.68
CA SER A 131 0.05 -6.64 1.04
C SER A 131 -0.20 -6.68 -0.46
N THR A 132 0.83 -6.38 -1.24
CA THR A 132 0.77 -6.46 -2.70
C THR A 132 1.42 -7.75 -3.18
N ILE A 133 0.68 -8.55 -3.94
CA ILE A 133 1.16 -9.80 -4.51
C ILE A 133 1.53 -9.59 -5.98
N VAL A 134 2.71 -10.04 -6.34
CA VAL A 134 3.18 -10.12 -7.72
C VAL A 134 2.83 -11.51 -8.27
N THR A 135 2.16 -11.55 -9.39
CA THR A 135 1.76 -12.81 -10.03
C THR A 135 2.93 -13.46 -10.77
N PRO A 136 2.93 -14.80 -10.93
CA PRO A 136 4.01 -15.51 -11.63
C PRO A 136 4.29 -14.96 -13.02
N GLY A 137 5.56 -14.81 -13.35
CA GLY A 137 6.00 -14.34 -14.66
C GLY A 137 5.94 -12.84 -14.88
N LEU A 138 5.54 -12.06 -13.86
CA LEU A 138 5.59 -10.60 -13.91
C LEU A 138 6.88 -10.12 -13.23
N SER A 139 7.66 -9.32 -13.92
CA SER A 139 8.84 -8.66 -13.36
C SER A 139 8.55 -7.21 -12.96
N LEU A 140 9.35 -6.67 -12.03
CA LEU A 140 9.20 -5.29 -11.52
C LEU A 140 9.34 -4.21 -12.62
N ASP A 141 9.97 -4.52 -13.74
CA ASP A 141 10.07 -3.63 -14.90
C ASP A 141 8.84 -3.68 -15.82
N GLY A 142 7.78 -4.40 -15.41
CA GLY A 142 6.53 -4.52 -16.13
C GLY A 142 6.56 -5.51 -17.30
N LYS A 143 7.65 -6.26 -17.48
CA LYS A 143 7.70 -7.31 -18.49
C LYS A 143 6.95 -8.54 -18.00
N PHE A 144 6.29 -9.20 -18.93
CA PHE A 144 5.49 -10.38 -18.70
C PHE A 144 6.09 -11.57 -19.46
N ASP A 145 6.33 -12.66 -18.76
CA ASP A 145 6.78 -13.91 -19.38
C ASP A 145 5.62 -14.56 -20.14
N LYS A 146 5.93 -15.35 -21.17
CA LYS A 146 4.93 -16.11 -21.93
C LYS A 146 4.13 -17.09 -21.06
N THR A 147 4.73 -17.57 -19.97
CA THR A 147 4.10 -18.45 -18.99
C THR A 147 3.51 -17.71 -17.79
N GLY A 148 3.46 -16.39 -17.85
CA GLY A 148 2.96 -15.56 -16.76
C GLY A 148 1.45 -15.67 -16.58
N ILE A 149 0.99 -15.46 -15.35
CA ILE A 149 -0.43 -15.47 -14.99
C ILE A 149 -0.89 -14.03 -14.78
N PRO A 150 -1.81 -13.49 -15.61
CA PRO A 150 -2.34 -12.14 -15.40
C PRO A 150 -3.05 -11.99 -14.05
N ALA A 151 -2.82 -10.88 -13.35
CA ALA A 151 -3.44 -10.60 -12.06
C ALA A 151 -4.97 -10.63 -12.13
N SER A 152 -5.57 -10.23 -13.24
CA SER A 152 -7.02 -10.28 -13.47
C SER A 152 -7.60 -11.70 -13.41
N ILE A 153 -6.84 -12.69 -13.88
CA ILE A 153 -7.25 -14.11 -13.79
C ILE A 153 -7.21 -14.57 -12.34
N VAL A 154 -6.14 -14.23 -11.63
CA VAL A 154 -5.99 -14.56 -10.20
C VAL A 154 -7.09 -13.92 -9.38
N THR A 155 -7.37 -12.63 -9.61
CA THR A 155 -8.46 -11.92 -8.91
C THR A 155 -9.81 -12.57 -9.14
N LYS A 156 -10.11 -12.95 -10.38
CA LYS A 156 -11.37 -13.64 -10.69
C LYS A 156 -11.48 -14.97 -9.95
N TYR A 157 -10.43 -15.77 -9.97
CA TYR A 157 -10.37 -17.05 -9.27
C TYR A 157 -10.56 -16.87 -7.76
N LEU A 158 -9.88 -15.91 -7.14
CA LEU A 158 -10.02 -15.58 -5.72
C LEU A 158 -11.45 -15.15 -5.37
N ALA A 159 -12.06 -14.31 -6.20
CA ALA A 159 -13.44 -13.86 -6.01
C ALA A 159 -14.45 -15.02 -6.05
N GLU A 160 -14.26 -15.99 -6.95
CA GLU A 160 -15.07 -17.20 -7.03
C GLU A 160 -14.95 -18.09 -5.77
N HIS A 161 -13.85 -17.91 -5.01
CA HIS A 161 -13.59 -18.62 -3.74
C HIS A 161 -13.83 -17.75 -2.50
N GLY A 162 -14.51 -16.61 -2.65
CA GLY A 162 -14.91 -15.73 -1.54
C GLY A 162 -13.82 -14.76 -1.06
N VAL A 163 -12.69 -14.67 -1.76
CA VAL A 163 -11.62 -13.71 -1.43
C VAL A 163 -11.70 -12.51 -2.36
N VAL A 164 -11.99 -11.35 -1.79
CA VAL A 164 -12.08 -10.08 -2.53
C VAL A 164 -10.79 -9.29 -2.33
N VAL A 165 -10.16 -8.90 -3.44
CA VAL A 165 -8.96 -8.05 -3.41
C VAL A 165 -9.35 -6.58 -3.56
N GLU A 166 -8.63 -5.70 -2.86
CA GLU A 166 -8.90 -4.26 -2.90
C GLU A 166 -8.71 -3.69 -4.30
N LYS A 167 -7.65 -4.09 -4.97
CA LYS A 167 -7.27 -3.53 -6.27
C LYS A 167 -6.55 -4.54 -7.14
N THR A 168 -6.91 -4.58 -8.42
CA THR A 168 -6.24 -5.38 -9.43
C THR A 168 -5.57 -4.45 -10.44
N GLY A 169 -4.30 -4.68 -10.69
CA GLY A 169 -3.50 -3.98 -11.69
C GLY A 169 -2.48 -4.93 -12.31
N LEU A 170 -1.29 -4.46 -12.53
CA LEU A 170 -0.14 -5.34 -12.82
C LEU A 170 0.17 -6.23 -11.63
N TYR A 171 -0.09 -5.74 -10.43
CA TYR A 171 0.05 -6.44 -9.17
C TYR A 171 -1.32 -6.64 -8.54
N LEU A 172 -1.45 -7.66 -7.71
CA LEU A 172 -2.61 -7.94 -6.90
C LEU A 172 -2.37 -7.33 -5.50
N SER A 173 -3.31 -6.53 -4.99
CA SER A 173 -3.31 -6.06 -3.59
C SER A 173 -4.42 -6.78 -2.82
N LEU A 174 -4.11 -7.22 -1.62
CA LEU A 174 -5.03 -7.80 -0.64
C LEU A 174 -5.21 -6.84 0.53
#